data_b8cba1d1449a45f869687dcd2eeeae6a
#
_entry.id   b8cba1d1449a45f869687dcd2eeeae6a
#
_cell.length_a   1.000
_cell.length_b   1.000
_cell.length_c   1.000
_cell.angle_alpha   90.00
_cell.angle_beta   90.00
_cell.angle_gamma   90.00
#
_symmetry.space_group_name_H-M   'P 1'
#
loop_
_entity.id
_entity.type
_entity.pdbx_description
1 polymer ?
#
loop_
_entity_poly.entity_id
_entity_poly.type
_entity_poly.pdbx_seq_one_letter_code
_entity_poly.pdbx_strand_id
1 'polypeptide(L)'
;PEVAAALRALPGWAERVERLERAAGWKRGRLTLAATTTLYGQRVPLSATKLDKLHACHFQHFLKFGLNAKPRQRAKFQAADYGTFVHFVLEQVLRQAVEEPGGVSALHADAALRWQRVEEAAARYITESLRGLEGETGRFRYLFTRMLRAVHQVVDSAVAELAVSDFQPVAFELGFGRGEGKAMPPIRAENGVEVQVSGYVDRVDAWLHNGTRYLRVVDYKTGKKEFSFTDVKHGMGLQMLLYLFALEKQGQGLFGPEEIVPAGVLYFPARTPIVNGSRSMSDQAIADAVDRDLVRRGVVLGEPEVLQAMEHTEGNFRYLPVGNRGDWLLTAEQMEQLGRLVSDDLKAVAGELAAGNIDADPFWRGERENAC
;
A
#
# COMPACT_ATOMS: atom_id res chain seq x y z
N PRO A 1 3.32 39.69 -25.71
CA PRO A 1 4.25 40.80 -25.89
C PRO A 1 3.55 42.13 -26.20
N GLU A 2 2.67 42.17 -27.19
CA GLU A 2 1.99 43.39 -27.66
C GLU A 2 1.08 44.06 -26.58
N VAL A 3 0.29 43.24 -25.83
CA VAL A 3 -0.56 43.72 -24.77
C VAL A 3 0.28 44.35 -23.63
N ALA A 4 1.39 43.73 -23.26
CA ALA A 4 2.28 44.24 -22.23
C ALA A 4 2.91 45.57 -22.65
N ALA A 5 3.30 45.72 -23.94
CA ALA A 5 3.83 46.95 -24.49
C ALA A 5 2.76 48.06 -24.47
N ALA A 6 1.55 47.77 -24.88
CA ALA A 6 0.43 48.71 -24.86
C ALA A 6 0.08 49.14 -23.41
N LEU A 7 0.06 48.24 -22.49
CA LEU A 7 -0.19 48.56 -21.07
C LEU A 7 0.91 49.43 -20.46
N ARG A 8 2.19 49.20 -20.81
CA ARG A 8 3.30 50.03 -20.29
C ARG A 8 3.18 51.48 -20.75
N ALA A 9 2.57 51.74 -21.90
CA ALA A 9 2.36 53.09 -22.39
C ALA A 9 1.30 53.88 -21.61
N LEU A 10 0.50 53.21 -20.77
CA LEU A 10 -0.51 53.85 -19.95
C LEU A 10 0.09 54.41 -18.66
N PRO A 11 -0.30 55.64 -18.22
CA PRO A 11 0.16 56.20 -16.97
C PRO A 11 -0.05 55.29 -15.77
N GLY A 12 0.98 55.04 -14.98
CA GLY A 12 0.95 54.23 -13.76
C GLY A 12 0.89 52.71 -13.99
N TRP A 13 0.94 52.23 -15.23
CA TRP A 13 0.90 50.79 -15.54
C TRP A 13 2.24 50.11 -15.71
N ALA A 14 3.32 50.88 -16.02
CA ALA A 14 4.64 50.33 -16.26
C ALA A 14 5.13 49.44 -15.13
N GLU A 15 5.04 49.92 -13.89
CA GLU A 15 5.44 49.17 -12.68
C GLU A 15 4.58 47.94 -12.41
N ARG A 16 3.27 48.00 -12.76
CA ARG A 16 2.33 46.86 -12.62
C ARG A 16 2.68 45.77 -13.64
N VAL A 17 2.96 46.13 -14.87
CA VAL A 17 3.41 45.21 -15.93
C VAL A 17 4.73 44.54 -15.56
N GLU A 18 5.72 45.31 -15.06
CA GLU A 18 6.95 44.72 -14.57
C GLU A 18 6.79 43.73 -13.41
N ARG A 19 5.89 44.04 -12.48
CA ARG A 19 5.53 43.05 -11.40
C ARG A 19 4.91 41.83 -11.95
N LEU A 20 3.98 41.93 -12.88
CA LEU A 20 3.33 40.77 -13.52
C LEU A 20 4.32 39.93 -14.32
N GLU A 21 5.23 40.55 -15.06
CA GLU A 21 6.27 39.84 -15.82
C GLU A 21 7.28 39.18 -14.91
N ARG A 22 7.71 39.84 -13.81
CA ARG A 22 8.57 39.22 -12.79
C ARG A 22 7.83 38.02 -12.14
N ALA A 23 6.56 38.15 -11.83
CA ALA A 23 5.77 37.06 -11.28
C ALA A 23 5.58 35.91 -12.29
N ALA A 24 5.34 36.23 -13.55
CA ALA A 24 5.18 35.22 -14.63
C ALA A 24 6.51 34.55 -14.98
N GLY A 25 7.60 35.26 -14.90
CA GLY A 25 8.95 34.73 -15.14
C GLY A 25 9.61 34.11 -13.90
N TRP A 26 8.95 34.17 -12.74
CA TRP A 26 9.49 33.60 -11.52
C TRP A 26 9.52 32.07 -11.62
N LYS A 27 10.72 31.52 -11.52
CA LYS A 27 10.92 30.07 -11.39
C LYS A 27 11.28 29.78 -9.93
N ARG A 28 10.64 28.76 -9.37
CA ARG A 28 11.06 28.25 -8.08
C ARG A 28 12.49 27.77 -8.18
N GLY A 29 13.33 28.28 -7.30
CA GLY A 29 14.67 27.73 -7.16
C GLY A 29 14.65 26.35 -6.54
N ARG A 30 15.75 25.64 -6.63
CA ARG A 30 15.98 24.41 -5.88
C ARG A 30 16.40 24.77 -4.45
N LEU A 31 16.08 23.90 -3.50
CA LEU A 31 16.61 24.02 -2.15
C LEU A 31 18.12 23.81 -2.17
N THR A 32 18.85 24.55 -1.35
CA THR A 32 20.26 24.25 -1.12
C THR A 32 20.40 22.93 -0.35
N LEU A 33 21.55 22.26 -0.45
CA LEU A 33 21.82 21.05 0.30
C LEU A 33 21.61 21.25 1.82
N ALA A 34 22.04 22.41 2.35
CA ALA A 34 21.82 22.76 3.76
C ALA A 34 20.33 22.83 4.11
N ALA A 35 19.52 23.45 3.25
CA ALA A 35 18.06 23.52 3.45
C ALA A 35 17.41 22.12 3.34
N THR A 36 17.80 21.31 2.36
CA THR A 36 17.33 19.94 2.20
C THR A 36 17.65 19.10 3.44
N THR A 37 18.89 19.18 3.91
CA THR A 37 19.32 18.45 5.12
C THR A 37 18.61 18.94 6.38
N THR A 38 18.31 20.24 6.48
CA THR A 38 17.55 20.78 7.61
C THR A 38 16.10 20.30 7.61
N LEU A 39 15.46 20.23 6.44
CA LEU A 39 14.06 19.86 6.30
C LEU A 39 13.81 18.34 6.39
N TYR A 40 14.68 17.55 5.77
CA TYR A 40 14.47 16.10 5.62
C TYR A 40 15.45 15.25 6.44
N GLY A 41 16.56 15.84 6.94
CA GLY A 41 17.65 15.14 7.57
C GLY A 41 18.67 14.63 6.55
N GLN A 42 19.83 14.15 7.03
CA GLN A 42 20.83 13.48 6.17
C GLN A 42 20.35 12.10 5.71
N ARG A 43 19.57 11.45 6.54
CA ARG A 43 18.88 10.18 6.23
C ARG A 43 17.39 10.42 6.13
N VAL A 44 16.86 10.40 4.90
CA VAL A 44 15.47 10.70 4.59
C VAL A 44 14.63 9.42 4.69
N PRO A 45 13.73 9.31 5.68
CA PRO A 45 12.82 8.16 5.74
C PRO A 45 11.76 8.32 4.64
N LEU A 46 11.78 7.42 3.66
CA LEU A 46 10.87 7.41 2.53
C LEU A 46 9.83 6.30 2.69
N SER A 47 8.61 6.67 3.11
CA SER A 47 7.48 5.75 3.05
C SER A 47 6.86 5.75 1.66
N ALA A 48 6.11 4.70 1.34
CA ALA A 48 5.38 4.60 0.08
C ALA A 48 4.48 5.83 -0.18
N THR A 49 3.78 6.33 0.84
CA THR A 49 2.98 7.55 0.71
C THR A 49 3.83 8.79 0.38
N LYS A 50 5.05 8.88 0.93
CA LYS A 50 5.96 9.98 0.60
C LYS A 50 6.44 9.87 -0.84
N LEU A 51 6.77 8.64 -1.28
CA LEU A 51 7.16 8.35 -2.65
C LEU A 51 6.06 8.71 -3.64
N ASP A 52 4.83 8.20 -3.43
CA ASP A 52 3.68 8.53 -4.26
C ASP A 52 3.45 10.05 -4.35
N LYS A 53 3.63 10.78 -3.24
CA LYS A 53 3.46 12.23 -3.22
C LYS A 53 4.59 12.99 -3.91
N LEU A 54 5.79 12.45 -3.89
CA LEU A 54 6.92 13.04 -4.62
C LEU A 54 6.71 12.89 -6.13
N HIS A 55 6.38 11.68 -6.60
CA HIS A 55 6.06 11.45 -8.01
C HIS A 55 4.79 12.16 -8.46
N ALA A 56 3.83 12.36 -7.56
CA ALA A 56 2.64 13.13 -7.87
C ALA A 56 2.93 14.61 -8.09
N CYS A 57 3.81 15.23 -7.30
CA CYS A 57 4.27 16.61 -7.46
C CYS A 57 5.33 16.93 -6.40
N HIS A 58 6.53 17.35 -6.81
CA HIS A 58 7.62 17.72 -5.90
C HIS A 58 7.22 18.84 -4.93
N PHE A 59 6.46 19.82 -5.39
CA PHE A 59 5.98 20.90 -4.52
C PHE A 59 4.98 20.41 -3.46
N GLN A 60 4.08 19.51 -3.83
CA GLN A 60 3.15 18.92 -2.85
C GLN A 60 3.91 18.12 -1.78
N HIS A 61 4.92 17.35 -2.20
CA HIS A 61 5.81 16.64 -1.28
C HIS A 61 6.53 17.60 -0.33
N PHE A 62 7.11 18.69 -0.87
CA PHE A 62 7.80 19.72 -0.08
C PHE A 62 6.87 20.36 0.96
N LEU A 63 5.66 20.79 0.56
CA LEU A 63 4.71 21.38 1.50
C LEU A 63 4.31 20.39 2.61
N LYS A 64 4.01 19.15 2.23
CA LYS A 64 3.47 18.16 3.17
C LYS A 64 4.52 17.56 4.10
N PHE A 65 5.72 17.29 3.61
CA PHE A 65 6.75 16.55 4.34
C PHE A 65 8.01 17.37 4.66
N GLY A 66 8.30 18.42 3.91
CA GLY A 66 9.33 19.38 4.22
C GLY A 66 8.85 20.41 5.24
N LEU A 67 7.80 21.14 4.91
CA LEU A 67 7.22 22.17 5.79
C LEU A 67 6.19 21.62 6.79
N ASN A 68 5.82 20.35 6.74
CA ASN A 68 4.82 19.73 7.60
C ASN A 68 3.45 20.42 7.56
N ALA A 69 3.10 21.05 6.43
CA ALA A 69 1.83 21.71 6.24
C ALA A 69 0.70 20.70 6.23
N LYS A 70 -0.15 20.74 7.25
CA LYS A 70 -1.29 19.83 7.40
C LYS A 70 -2.59 20.60 7.50
N PRO A 71 -3.64 20.19 6.78
CA PRO A 71 -4.97 20.77 7.00
C PRO A 71 -5.44 20.47 8.42
N ARG A 72 -6.17 21.40 9.03
CA ARG A 72 -6.76 21.19 10.35
C ARG A 72 -7.78 20.04 10.29
N GLN A 73 -7.50 18.99 11.03
CA GLN A 73 -8.42 17.85 11.12
C GLN A 73 -9.55 18.15 12.13
N ARG A 74 -10.77 17.75 11.76
CA ARG A 74 -11.90 17.70 12.69
C ARG A 74 -11.95 16.32 13.34
N ALA A 75 -12.14 16.27 14.66
CA ALA A 75 -12.36 15.02 15.37
C ALA A 75 -13.70 14.38 14.92
N LYS A 76 -13.63 13.38 14.07
CA LYS A 76 -14.75 12.56 13.60
C LYS A 76 -14.22 11.17 13.30
N PHE A 77 -15.00 10.12 13.61
CA PHE A 77 -14.71 8.77 13.15
C PHE A 77 -14.68 8.74 11.62
N GLN A 78 -13.57 8.32 11.05
CA GLN A 78 -13.31 8.34 9.60
C GLN A 78 -13.15 6.93 9.03
N ALA A 79 -13.19 6.81 7.71
CA ALA A 79 -12.93 5.55 7.02
C ALA A 79 -11.54 4.95 7.35
N ALA A 80 -10.57 5.79 7.70
CA ALA A 80 -9.25 5.35 8.17
C ALA A 80 -9.32 4.54 9.48
N ASP A 81 -10.24 4.89 10.39
CA ASP A 81 -10.41 4.19 11.67
C ASP A 81 -10.97 2.77 11.44
N TYR A 82 -11.84 2.61 10.44
CA TYR A 82 -12.30 1.29 10.00
C TYR A 82 -11.16 0.45 9.44
N GLY A 83 -10.29 1.03 8.60
CA GLY A 83 -9.11 0.36 8.09
C GLY A 83 -8.22 -0.18 9.22
N THR A 84 -7.86 0.67 10.17
CA THR A 84 -7.04 0.30 11.33
C THR A 84 -7.67 -0.83 12.13
N PHE A 85 -8.99 -0.79 12.35
CA PHE A 85 -9.71 -1.85 13.05
C PHE A 85 -9.63 -3.20 12.31
N VAL A 86 -9.87 -3.20 11.00
CA VAL A 86 -9.82 -4.42 10.18
C VAL A 86 -8.42 -5.02 10.18
N HIS A 87 -7.37 -4.21 9.98
CA HIS A 87 -5.97 -4.66 10.02
C HIS A 87 -5.63 -5.28 11.37
N PHE A 88 -6.01 -4.61 12.47
CA PHE A 88 -5.77 -5.12 13.81
C PHE A 88 -6.42 -6.49 14.03
N VAL A 89 -7.71 -6.65 13.67
CA VAL A 89 -8.43 -7.93 13.85
C VAL A 89 -7.80 -9.03 13.00
N LEU A 90 -7.50 -8.76 11.72
CA LEU A 90 -6.84 -9.74 10.84
C LEU A 90 -5.48 -10.17 11.39
N GLU A 91 -4.65 -9.22 11.82
CA GLU A 91 -3.37 -9.52 12.45
C GLU A 91 -3.53 -10.42 13.66
N GLN A 92 -4.40 -10.04 14.63
CA GLN A 92 -4.55 -10.79 15.87
C GLN A 92 -5.07 -12.20 15.63
N VAL A 93 -6.10 -12.35 14.80
CA VAL A 93 -6.71 -13.65 14.53
C VAL A 93 -5.78 -14.57 13.76
N LEU A 94 -5.13 -14.08 12.70
CA LEU A 94 -4.24 -14.91 11.89
C LEU A 94 -2.92 -15.23 12.60
N ARG A 95 -2.33 -14.29 13.35
CA ARG A 95 -1.14 -14.51 14.15
C ARG A 95 -1.38 -15.61 15.18
N GLN A 96 -2.48 -15.54 15.90
CA GLN A 96 -2.85 -16.56 16.87
C GLN A 96 -3.09 -17.93 16.21
N ALA A 97 -3.76 -17.96 15.05
CA ALA A 97 -3.96 -19.19 14.30
C ALA A 97 -2.64 -19.86 13.89
N VAL A 98 -1.64 -19.09 13.45
CA VAL A 98 -0.33 -19.63 13.06
C VAL A 98 0.45 -20.17 14.25
N GLU A 99 0.29 -19.59 15.43
CA GLU A 99 0.99 -19.99 16.67
C GLU A 99 0.35 -21.20 17.36
N GLU A 100 -0.94 -21.49 17.07
CA GLU A 100 -1.69 -22.59 17.69
C GLU A 100 -1.56 -23.91 16.93
N PRO A 101 -1.70 -25.06 17.64
CA PRO A 101 -1.73 -26.37 16.99
C PRO A 101 -2.86 -26.50 15.97
N GLY A 102 -2.54 -27.01 14.78
CA GLY A 102 -3.47 -27.13 13.67
C GLY A 102 -3.55 -25.91 12.75
N GLY A 103 -2.96 -24.80 13.18
CA GLY A 103 -2.75 -23.62 12.32
C GLY A 103 -4.04 -23.05 11.74
N VAL A 104 -3.92 -22.41 10.60
CA VAL A 104 -5.05 -21.83 9.85
C VAL A 104 -6.09 -22.88 9.44
N SER A 105 -5.67 -24.15 9.21
CA SER A 105 -6.58 -25.22 8.84
C SER A 105 -7.58 -25.55 9.95
N ALA A 106 -7.14 -25.57 11.22
CA ALA A 106 -8.03 -25.77 12.34
C ALA A 106 -9.03 -24.60 12.49
N LEU A 107 -8.54 -23.39 12.34
CA LEU A 107 -9.40 -22.20 12.34
C LEU A 107 -10.41 -22.22 11.16
N HIS A 108 -10.00 -22.72 9.98
CA HIS A 108 -10.91 -22.86 8.85
C HIS A 108 -12.02 -23.88 9.12
N ALA A 109 -11.72 -25.00 9.77
CA ALA A 109 -12.67 -26.05 10.05
C ALA A 109 -13.74 -25.64 11.08
N ASP A 110 -13.43 -24.72 12.00
CA ASP A 110 -14.31 -24.33 13.11
C ASP A 110 -14.80 -22.87 12.98
N ALA A 111 -16.04 -22.72 12.47
CA ALA A 111 -16.69 -21.42 12.33
C ALA A 111 -16.98 -20.73 13.67
N ALA A 112 -17.28 -21.52 14.74
CA ALA A 112 -17.55 -20.96 16.05
C ALA A 112 -16.27 -20.41 16.68
N LEU A 113 -15.15 -21.12 16.53
CA LEU A 113 -13.83 -20.65 16.94
C LEU A 113 -13.44 -19.36 16.20
N ARG A 114 -13.64 -19.30 14.88
CA ARG A 114 -13.37 -18.06 14.11
C ARG A 114 -14.17 -16.88 14.64
N TRP A 115 -15.48 -17.10 14.89
CA TRP A 115 -16.33 -16.07 15.45
C TRP A 115 -15.82 -15.58 16.80
N GLN A 116 -15.51 -16.50 17.70
CA GLN A 116 -14.95 -16.18 19.02
C GLN A 116 -13.65 -15.37 18.92
N ARG A 117 -12.72 -15.76 18.06
CA ARG A 117 -11.43 -15.05 17.88
C ARG A 117 -11.61 -13.63 17.37
N VAL A 118 -12.54 -13.42 16.46
CA VAL A 118 -12.86 -12.06 15.96
C VAL A 118 -13.47 -11.20 17.06
N GLU A 119 -14.36 -11.76 17.89
CA GLU A 119 -14.95 -11.02 19.03
C GLU A 119 -13.90 -10.68 20.08
N GLU A 120 -13.00 -11.61 20.41
CA GLU A 120 -11.89 -11.38 21.35
C GLU A 120 -10.95 -10.29 20.84
N ALA A 121 -10.55 -10.32 19.56
CA ALA A 121 -9.71 -9.29 18.93
C ALA A 121 -10.42 -7.92 18.90
N ALA A 122 -11.71 -7.89 18.58
CA ALA A 122 -12.50 -6.67 18.59
C ALA A 122 -12.64 -6.07 19.99
N ALA A 123 -12.85 -6.89 21.02
CA ALA A 123 -12.91 -6.45 22.41
C ALA A 123 -11.56 -5.86 22.87
N ARG A 124 -10.47 -6.48 22.47
CA ARG A 124 -9.11 -5.95 22.72
C ARG A 124 -8.90 -4.59 22.06
N TYR A 125 -9.27 -4.44 20.78
CA TYR A 125 -9.19 -3.15 20.06
C TYR A 125 -9.97 -2.05 20.77
N ILE A 126 -11.19 -2.34 21.24
CA ILE A 126 -12.00 -1.38 22.00
C ILE A 126 -11.28 -0.93 23.26
N THR A 127 -10.68 -1.87 24.01
CA THR A 127 -10.03 -1.56 25.27
C THR A 127 -8.74 -0.75 25.06
N GLU A 128 -7.90 -1.16 24.11
CA GLU A 128 -6.56 -0.60 23.89
C GLU A 128 -6.60 0.70 23.06
N SER A 129 -7.42 0.75 22.02
CA SER A 129 -7.41 1.84 21.03
C SER A 129 -8.48 2.88 21.25
N LEU A 130 -9.67 2.48 21.73
CA LEU A 130 -10.82 3.37 21.92
C LEU A 130 -11.06 3.74 23.41
N ARG A 131 -10.22 3.27 24.35
CA ARG A 131 -10.35 3.48 25.80
C ARG A 131 -11.72 3.06 26.35
N GLY A 132 -12.32 2.02 25.74
CA GLY A 132 -13.65 1.52 26.07
C GLY A 132 -14.77 2.19 25.26
N LEU A 133 -15.98 1.67 25.43
CA LEU A 133 -17.20 2.23 24.80
C LEU A 133 -18.08 3.00 25.82
N GLU A 134 -17.55 3.29 27.01
CA GLU A 134 -18.27 4.03 28.03
C GLU A 134 -18.48 5.48 27.57
N GLY A 135 -19.73 5.92 27.55
CA GLY A 135 -20.13 7.25 27.08
C GLY A 135 -20.37 7.38 25.57
N GLU A 136 -20.13 6.32 24.78
CA GLU A 136 -20.39 6.33 23.35
C GLU A 136 -21.89 6.31 22.99
N THR A 137 -22.21 7.01 21.90
CA THR A 137 -23.61 7.15 21.44
C THR A 137 -24.20 5.83 20.93
N GLY A 138 -25.51 5.66 21.00
CA GLY A 138 -26.20 4.52 20.40
C GLY A 138 -25.90 4.33 18.90
N ARG A 139 -25.67 5.44 18.18
CA ARG A 139 -25.23 5.45 16.77
C ARG A 139 -23.84 4.82 16.61
N PHE A 140 -22.91 5.10 17.49
CA PHE A 140 -21.57 4.52 17.45
C PHE A 140 -21.64 3.00 17.67
N ARG A 141 -22.37 2.55 18.69
CA ARG A 141 -22.55 1.11 18.97
C ARG A 141 -23.16 0.36 17.78
N TYR A 142 -24.17 0.95 17.13
CA TYR A 142 -24.76 0.37 15.92
C TYR A 142 -23.77 0.26 14.77
N LEU A 143 -22.98 1.30 14.50
CA LEU A 143 -21.95 1.30 13.46
C LEU A 143 -20.87 0.26 13.77
N PHE A 144 -20.43 0.17 15.03
CA PHE A 144 -19.44 -0.81 15.46
C PHE A 144 -19.94 -2.26 15.27
N THR A 145 -21.19 -2.55 15.60
CA THR A 145 -21.80 -3.87 15.35
C THR A 145 -21.81 -4.22 13.86
N ARG A 146 -22.06 -3.24 12.98
CA ARG A 146 -21.97 -3.45 11.53
C ARG A 146 -20.54 -3.70 11.07
N MET A 147 -19.59 -2.97 11.61
CA MET A 147 -18.15 -3.17 11.33
C MET A 147 -17.72 -4.57 11.78
N LEU A 148 -18.15 -5.02 12.94
CA LEU A 148 -17.84 -6.36 13.45
C LEU A 148 -18.34 -7.46 12.50
N ARG A 149 -19.55 -7.36 11.99
CA ARG A 149 -20.08 -8.31 11.00
C ARG A 149 -19.27 -8.28 9.69
N ALA A 150 -18.90 -7.08 9.23
CA ALA A 150 -18.09 -6.95 8.02
C ALA A 150 -16.70 -7.58 8.20
N VAL A 151 -16.07 -7.40 9.36
CA VAL A 151 -14.75 -7.97 9.64
C VAL A 151 -14.79 -9.50 9.77
N HIS A 152 -15.88 -10.07 10.24
CA HIS A 152 -16.07 -11.53 10.21
C HIS A 152 -15.98 -12.09 8.79
N GLN A 153 -16.70 -11.49 7.83
CA GLN A 153 -16.65 -11.91 6.43
C GLN A 153 -15.23 -11.77 5.84
N VAL A 154 -14.50 -10.73 6.24
CA VAL A 154 -13.12 -10.51 5.80
C VAL A 154 -12.19 -11.59 6.36
N VAL A 155 -12.32 -11.95 7.63
CA VAL A 155 -11.57 -13.04 8.27
C VAL A 155 -11.91 -14.39 7.65
N ASP A 156 -13.21 -14.68 7.43
CA ASP A 156 -13.64 -15.90 6.73
C ASP A 156 -12.98 -16.02 5.35
N SER A 157 -12.94 -14.94 4.59
CA SER A 157 -12.27 -14.91 3.26
C SER A 157 -10.76 -15.11 3.35
N ALA A 158 -10.09 -14.55 4.37
CA ALA A 158 -8.64 -14.71 4.57
C ALA A 158 -8.28 -16.15 4.98
N VAL A 159 -9.04 -16.71 5.91
CA VAL A 159 -8.86 -18.08 6.39
C VAL A 159 -9.16 -19.11 5.30
N ALA A 160 -10.21 -18.88 4.50
CA ALA A 160 -10.56 -19.75 3.37
C ALA A 160 -9.48 -19.74 2.26
N GLU A 161 -8.88 -18.60 1.96
CA GLU A 161 -7.74 -18.50 1.04
C GLU A 161 -6.53 -19.30 1.55
N LEU A 162 -6.14 -19.08 2.82
CA LEU A 162 -4.97 -19.72 3.40
C LEU A 162 -5.14 -21.23 3.59
N ALA A 163 -6.37 -21.70 3.76
CA ALA A 163 -6.67 -23.13 3.89
C ALA A 163 -6.45 -23.93 2.60
N VAL A 164 -6.46 -23.26 1.44
CA VAL A 164 -6.20 -23.86 0.13
C VAL A 164 -4.85 -23.45 -0.44
N SER A 165 -3.92 -22.97 0.40
CA SER A 165 -2.61 -22.46 0.02
C SER A 165 -1.48 -23.12 0.81
N ASP A 166 -0.38 -23.45 0.14
CA ASP A 166 0.87 -23.81 0.80
C ASP A 166 1.62 -22.59 1.33
N PHE A 167 1.29 -21.39 0.81
CA PHE A 167 1.81 -20.14 1.36
C PHE A 167 1.16 -19.85 2.71
N GLN A 168 1.98 -19.88 3.77
CA GLN A 168 1.52 -19.61 5.12
C GLN A 168 2.08 -18.29 5.65
N PRO A 169 1.34 -17.54 6.47
CA PRO A 169 1.81 -16.30 7.06
C PRO A 169 3.05 -16.51 7.93
N VAL A 170 4.10 -15.75 7.69
CA VAL A 170 5.36 -15.77 8.46
C VAL A 170 5.65 -14.45 9.15
N ALA A 171 4.98 -13.37 8.76
CA ALA A 171 5.08 -12.09 9.44
C ALA A 171 3.79 -11.26 9.28
N PHE A 172 3.50 -10.46 10.30
CA PHE A 172 2.38 -9.51 10.34
C PHE A 172 2.90 -8.17 10.84
N GLU A 173 2.38 -7.06 10.28
CA GLU A 173 2.79 -5.68 10.60
C GLU A 173 4.32 -5.54 10.64
N LEU A 174 4.99 -6.15 9.65
CA LEU A 174 6.44 -6.16 9.59
C LEU A 174 6.97 -4.77 9.27
N GLY A 175 7.68 -4.17 10.25
CA GLY A 175 8.24 -2.82 10.13
C GLY A 175 9.55 -2.77 9.36
N PHE A 176 9.69 -1.75 8.52
CA PHE A 176 10.92 -1.38 7.82
C PHE A 176 11.39 0.01 8.26
N GLY A 177 12.68 0.15 8.57
CA GLY A 177 13.32 1.45 8.74
C GLY A 177 12.90 2.29 9.94
N ARG A 178 12.15 1.71 10.89
CA ARG A 178 11.75 2.37 12.14
C ARG A 178 11.89 1.42 13.34
N GLY A 179 12.44 1.92 14.42
CA GLY A 179 12.56 1.18 15.68
C GLY A 179 13.42 -0.09 15.55
N GLU A 180 12.97 -1.19 16.12
CA GLU A 180 13.62 -2.50 16.08
C GLU A 180 13.48 -3.23 14.74
N GLY A 181 12.71 -2.65 13.78
CA GLY A 181 12.57 -3.19 12.44
C GLY A 181 13.89 -3.24 11.69
N LYS A 182 14.14 -4.30 10.95
CA LYS A 182 15.36 -4.43 10.13
C LYS A 182 15.37 -3.35 9.05
N ALA A 183 16.38 -2.48 9.13
CA ALA A 183 16.55 -1.42 8.15
C ALA A 183 17.10 -2.00 6.85
N MET A 184 16.45 -1.67 5.72
CA MET A 184 17.11 -1.84 4.42
C MET A 184 18.38 -0.98 4.36
N PRO A 185 19.43 -1.39 3.60
CA PRO A 185 20.54 -0.49 3.33
C PRO A 185 20.01 0.80 2.74
N PRO A 186 20.47 1.95 3.25
CA PRO A 186 20.09 3.24 2.67
C PRO A 186 20.62 3.36 1.25
N ILE A 187 19.82 3.97 0.39
CA ILE A 187 20.24 4.34 -0.96
C ILE A 187 20.91 5.70 -0.86
N ARG A 188 22.18 5.78 -1.27
CA ARG A 188 22.98 6.99 -1.23
C ARG A 188 22.92 7.74 -2.54
N ALA A 189 22.60 9.03 -2.48
CA ALA A 189 22.81 9.97 -3.56
C ALA A 189 24.27 10.44 -3.61
N GLU A 190 24.73 10.94 -4.76
CA GLU A 190 26.12 11.39 -4.99
C GLU A 190 26.58 12.47 -4.01
N ASN A 191 25.68 13.34 -3.54
CA ASN A 191 25.98 14.40 -2.57
C ASN A 191 25.88 13.96 -1.10
N GLY A 192 25.78 12.65 -0.80
CA GLY A 192 25.78 12.09 0.53
C GLY A 192 24.41 12.03 1.23
N VAL A 193 23.33 12.49 0.61
CA VAL A 193 21.97 12.27 1.12
C VAL A 193 21.64 10.78 1.03
N GLU A 194 21.12 10.22 2.12
CA GLU A 194 20.68 8.82 2.18
C GLU A 194 19.16 8.75 2.21
N VAL A 195 18.58 7.89 1.38
CA VAL A 195 17.16 7.57 1.41
C VAL A 195 16.95 6.18 2.00
N GLN A 196 16.10 6.06 2.97
CA GLN A 196 15.78 4.81 3.64
C GLN A 196 14.30 4.47 3.49
N VAL A 197 14.00 3.33 2.87
CA VAL A 197 12.61 2.83 2.80
C VAL A 197 12.10 2.57 4.20
N SER A 198 10.89 3.06 4.48
CA SER A 198 10.24 2.92 5.78
C SER A 198 8.74 2.62 5.60
N GLY A 199 8.18 1.81 6.48
CA GLY A 199 6.76 1.47 6.49
C GLY A 199 6.48 0.15 7.17
N TYR A 200 5.27 -0.37 6.97
CA TYR A 200 4.83 -1.65 7.49
C TYR A 200 4.22 -2.48 6.39
N VAL A 201 4.46 -3.78 6.44
CA VAL A 201 3.79 -4.78 5.59
C VAL A 201 2.73 -5.45 6.42
N ASP A 202 1.49 -5.42 5.98
CA ASP A 202 0.37 -6.00 6.73
C ASP A 202 0.57 -7.50 6.97
N ARG A 203 0.92 -8.26 5.91
CA ARG A 203 1.20 -9.70 5.99
C ARG A 203 2.24 -10.12 4.96
N VAL A 204 3.16 -10.98 5.38
CA VAL A 204 4.07 -11.72 4.50
C VAL A 204 3.76 -13.19 4.61
N ASP A 205 3.51 -13.86 3.47
CA ASP A 205 3.35 -15.30 3.40
C ASP A 205 4.55 -15.92 2.71
N ALA A 206 4.94 -17.11 3.18
CA ALA A 206 6.06 -17.87 2.63
C ALA A 206 5.66 -19.30 2.27
N TRP A 207 6.29 -19.81 1.22
CA TRP A 207 6.29 -21.21 0.84
C TRP A 207 7.72 -21.67 0.64
N LEU A 208 8.12 -22.74 1.35
CA LEU A 208 9.44 -23.35 1.21
C LEU A 208 9.33 -24.57 0.30
N HIS A 209 9.99 -24.50 -0.85
CA HIS A 209 9.98 -25.57 -1.84
C HIS A 209 11.37 -25.79 -2.43
N ASN A 210 11.84 -27.05 -2.41
CA ASN A 210 13.14 -27.45 -2.97
C ASN A 210 14.34 -26.60 -2.52
N GLY A 211 14.33 -26.14 -1.26
CA GLY A 211 15.40 -25.29 -0.69
C GLY A 211 15.30 -23.81 -1.07
N THR A 212 14.27 -23.41 -1.77
CA THR A 212 13.96 -22.02 -2.13
C THR A 212 12.75 -21.55 -1.36
N ARG A 213 12.81 -20.33 -0.83
CA ARG A 213 11.71 -19.69 -0.10
C ARG A 213 11.03 -18.66 -0.98
N TYR A 214 9.83 -18.97 -1.39
CA TYR A 214 8.96 -18.06 -2.13
C TYR A 214 8.23 -17.15 -1.17
N LEU A 215 8.26 -15.83 -1.40
CA LEU A 215 7.57 -14.84 -0.56
C LEU A 215 6.51 -14.09 -1.37
N ARG A 216 5.33 -13.92 -0.80
CA ARG A 216 4.33 -12.97 -1.27
C ARG A 216 4.00 -11.95 -0.19
N VAL A 217 3.81 -10.70 -0.61
CA VAL A 217 3.40 -9.60 0.25
C VAL A 217 1.91 -9.36 0.06
N VAL A 218 1.17 -9.25 1.16
CA VAL A 218 -0.28 -9.00 1.15
C VAL A 218 -0.57 -7.72 1.90
N ASP A 219 -1.39 -6.87 1.29
CA ASP A 219 -1.81 -5.58 1.84
C ASP A 219 -3.34 -5.51 1.87
N TYR A 220 -3.92 -5.20 3.04
CA TYR A 220 -5.36 -5.19 3.26
C TYR A 220 -5.96 -3.85 2.82
N LYS A 221 -6.90 -3.88 1.89
CA LYS A 221 -7.55 -2.67 1.36
C LYS A 221 -9.04 -2.64 1.64
N THR A 222 -9.48 -1.70 2.47
CA THR A 222 -10.90 -1.43 2.75
C THR A 222 -11.61 -0.67 1.64
N GLY A 223 -10.84 -0.04 0.73
CA GLY A 223 -11.32 0.56 -0.52
C GLY A 223 -11.03 -0.32 -1.73
N LYS A 224 -11.56 0.06 -2.89
CA LYS A 224 -11.15 -0.55 -4.16
C LYS A 224 -9.73 -0.11 -4.50
N LYS A 225 -8.85 -1.05 -4.74
CA LYS A 225 -7.49 -0.80 -5.21
C LYS A 225 -7.20 -1.73 -6.39
N GLU A 226 -6.69 -1.15 -7.46
CA GLU A 226 -6.20 -1.88 -8.63
C GLU A 226 -4.69 -1.75 -8.70
N PHE A 227 -4.03 -2.77 -9.22
CA PHE A 227 -2.63 -2.69 -9.60
C PHE A 227 -2.54 -2.09 -11.00
N SER A 228 -1.57 -1.22 -11.23
CA SER A 228 -1.42 -0.52 -12.51
C SER A 228 0.06 -0.45 -12.90
N PHE A 229 0.45 -1.14 -13.96
CA PHE A 229 1.80 -1.02 -14.51
C PHE A 229 2.11 0.39 -15.02
N THR A 230 1.08 1.13 -15.49
CA THR A 230 1.24 2.53 -15.86
C THR A 230 1.65 3.38 -14.65
N ASP A 231 1.02 3.16 -13.49
CA ASP A 231 1.39 3.87 -12.27
C ASP A 231 2.81 3.50 -11.83
N VAL A 232 3.13 2.20 -11.83
CA VAL A 232 4.47 1.69 -11.49
C VAL A 232 5.54 2.31 -12.39
N LYS A 233 5.29 2.39 -13.70
CA LYS A 233 6.20 3.05 -14.65
C LYS A 233 6.47 4.52 -14.33
N HIS A 234 5.55 5.18 -13.66
CA HIS A 234 5.66 6.58 -13.22
C HIS A 234 5.98 6.71 -11.72
N GLY A 235 6.51 5.68 -11.10
CA GLY A 235 6.94 5.68 -9.71
C GLY A 235 5.81 5.69 -8.68
N MET A 236 4.56 5.45 -9.08
CA MET A 236 3.41 5.47 -8.20
C MET A 236 2.91 4.06 -7.87
N GLY A 237 2.31 3.90 -6.68
CA GLY A 237 1.79 2.61 -6.24
C GLY A 237 2.87 1.56 -5.95
N LEU A 238 4.10 1.97 -5.71
CA LEU A 238 5.25 1.08 -5.51
C LEU A 238 5.30 0.41 -4.14
N GLN A 239 4.39 0.74 -3.23
CA GLN A 239 4.44 0.33 -1.82
C GLN A 239 4.80 -1.15 -1.63
N MET A 240 4.01 -2.03 -2.21
CA MET A 240 4.17 -3.46 -2.00
C MET A 240 5.39 -4.03 -2.72
N LEU A 241 5.71 -3.48 -3.90
CA LEU A 241 6.89 -3.85 -4.65
C LEU A 241 8.17 -3.48 -3.90
N LEU A 242 8.20 -2.28 -3.28
CA LEU A 242 9.29 -1.86 -2.41
C LEU A 242 9.54 -2.88 -1.30
N TYR A 243 8.48 -3.34 -0.64
CA TYR A 243 8.60 -4.30 0.45
C TYR A 243 8.99 -5.69 -0.06
N LEU A 244 8.40 -6.16 -1.16
CA LEU A 244 8.73 -7.46 -1.75
C LEU A 244 10.21 -7.55 -2.13
N PHE A 245 10.74 -6.56 -2.88
CA PHE A 245 12.14 -6.54 -3.29
C PHE A 245 13.11 -6.21 -2.16
N ALA A 246 12.61 -5.57 -1.10
CA ALA A 246 13.33 -5.43 0.15
C ALA A 246 13.55 -6.77 0.83
N LEU A 247 12.49 -7.57 0.92
CA LEU A 247 12.54 -8.89 1.53
C LEU A 247 13.37 -9.87 0.70
N GLU A 248 13.33 -9.80 -0.63
CA GLU A 248 14.20 -10.56 -1.51
C GLU A 248 15.68 -10.37 -1.13
N LYS A 249 16.11 -9.12 -0.91
CA LYS A 249 17.51 -8.78 -0.64
C LYS A 249 17.96 -9.04 0.80
N GLN A 250 17.05 -9.00 1.77
CA GLN A 250 17.40 -8.99 3.20
C GLN A 250 16.61 -9.98 4.05
N GLY A 251 15.63 -10.65 3.48
CA GLY A 251 14.73 -11.53 4.20
C GLY A 251 15.40 -12.80 4.74
N GLN A 252 16.56 -13.22 4.20
CA GLN A 252 17.31 -14.38 4.73
C GLN A 252 17.62 -14.25 6.22
N GLY A 253 17.93 -13.04 6.67
CA GLY A 253 18.14 -12.78 8.09
C GLY A 253 16.84 -12.79 8.94
N LEU A 254 15.66 -12.84 8.31
CA LEU A 254 14.35 -12.85 8.97
C LEU A 254 13.69 -14.23 8.91
N PHE A 255 13.75 -14.88 7.76
CA PHE A 255 12.94 -16.05 7.43
C PHE A 255 13.76 -17.34 7.26
N GLY A 256 15.08 -17.28 7.36
CA GLY A 256 15.97 -18.44 7.19
C GLY A 256 17.04 -18.21 6.14
N PRO A 257 17.99 -19.14 6.02
CA PRO A 257 19.16 -19.02 5.15
C PRO A 257 18.88 -19.30 3.67
N GLU A 258 17.67 -19.78 3.34
CA GLU A 258 17.31 -20.19 1.99
C GLU A 258 17.29 -18.98 1.04
N GLU A 259 17.51 -19.24 -0.24
CA GLU A 259 17.30 -18.23 -1.27
C GLU A 259 15.86 -17.76 -1.26
N ILE A 260 15.66 -16.45 -1.37
CA ILE A 260 14.34 -15.83 -1.40
C ILE A 260 13.98 -15.45 -2.83
N VAL A 261 12.85 -15.96 -3.29
CA VAL A 261 12.26 -15.62 -4.59
C VAL A 261 10.98 -14.82 -4.38
N PRO A 262 10.85 -13.64 -5.00
CA PRO A 262 9.64 -12.84 -4.96
C PRO A 262 8.52 -13.53 -5.75
N ALA A 263 7.52 -14.05 -5.06
CA ALA A 263 6.38 -14.73 -5.68
C ALA A 263 5.23 -13.77 -6.04
N GLY A 264 5.15 -12.61 -5.41
CA GLY A 264 4.15 -11.62 -5.81
C GLY A 264 3.70 -10.66 -4.73
N VAL A 265 2.83 -9.75 -5.15
CA VAL A 265 2.14 -8.79 -4.29
C VAL A 265 0.65 -8.86 -4.52
N LEU A 266 -0.14 -8.91 -3.43
CA LEU A 266 -1.60 -9.04 -3.49
C LEU A 266 -2.29 -7.98 -2.65
N TYR A 267 -3.18 -7.22 -3.26
CA TYR A 267 -4.16 -6.38 -2.55
C TYR A 267 -5.34 -7.25 -2.14
N PHE A 268 -5.48 -7.46 -0.86
CA PHE A 268 -6.59 -8.24 -0.29
C PHE A 268 -7.78 -7.30 -0.03
N PRO A 269 -8.99 -7.56 -0.59
CA PRO A 269 -10.17 -6.73 -0.38
C PRO A 269 -10.73 -6.95 1.03
N ALA A 270 -10.27 -6.13 1.98
CA ALA A 270 -10.69 -6.15 3.39
C ALA A 270 -11.99 -5.38 3.61
N ARG A 271 -13.03 -5.73 2.87
CA ARG A 271 -14.34 -5.08 2.84
C ARG A 271 -15.47 -6.06 2.52
N THR A 272 -16.70 -5.68 2.84
CA THR A 272 -17.88 -6.40 2.37
C THR A 272 -18.01 -6.23 0.85
N PRO A 273 -18.26 -7.33 0.10
CA PRO A 273 -18.48 -7.26 -1.34
C PRO A 273 -19.74 -6.45 -1.66
N ILE A 274 -19.68 -5.69 -2.74
CA ILE A 274 -20.83 -4.95 -3.25
C ILE A 274 -21.20 -5.52 -4.61
N VAL A 275 -22.34 -6.22 -4.67
CA VAL A 275 -22.87 -6.79 -5.89
C VAL A 275 -24.02 -5.93 -6.40
N ASN A 276 -23.86 -5.44 -7.63
CA ASN A 276 -24.94 -4.78 -8.34
C ASN A 276 -25.71 -5.82 -9.18
N GLY A 277 -27.00 -5.92 -8.97
CA GLY A 277 -27.81 -6.88 -9.69
C GLY A 277 -29.31 -6.60 -9.63
N SER A 278 -30.08 -7.30 -10.47
CA SER A 278 -31.54 -7.27 -10.43
C SER A 278 -32.08 -8.23 -9.36
N ARG A 279 -33.34 -8.03 -8.95
CA ARG A 279 -34.03 -8.95 -8.03
C ARG A 279 -34.21 -10.37 -8.61
N SER A 280 -33.98 -10.55 -9.92
CA SER A 280 -34.11 -11.83 -10.61
C SER A 280 -32.76 -12.57 -10.75
N MET A 281 -31.68 -12.08 -10.16
CA MET A 281 -30.42 -12.83 -10.13
C MET A 281 -30.59 -14.13 -9.34
N SER A 282 -30.06 -15.23 -9.89
CA SER A 282 -29.98 -16.50 -9.17
C SER A 282 -28.93 -16.42 -8.06
N ASP A 283 -29.06 -17.26 -7.03
CA ASP A 283 -28.09 -17.35 -5.93
C ASP A 283 -26.69 -17.66 -6.45
N GLN A 284 -26.56 -18.52 -7.49
CA GLN A 284 -25.27 -18.79 -8.13
C GLN A 284 -24.67 -17.55 -8.79
N ALA A 285 -25.47 -16.76 -9.51
CA ALA A 285 -25.00 -15.54 -10.15
C ALA A 285 -24.57 -14.48 -9.11
N ILE A 286 -25.23 -14.46 -7.95
CA ILE A 286 -24.82 -13.61 -6.82
C ILE A 286 -23.49 -14.09 -6.24
N ALA A 287 -23.33 -15.40 -6.00
CA ALA A 287 -22.09 -15.98 -5.50
C ALA A 287 -20.92 -15.70 -6.45
N ASP A 288 -21.09 -15.91 -7.75
CA ASP A 288 -20.09 -15.62 -8.77
C ASP A 288 -19.71 -14.12 -8.81
N ALA A 289 -20.66 -13.24 -8.57
CA ALA A 289 -20.43 -11.80 -8.53
C ALA A 289 -19.66 -11.38 -7.25
N VAL A 290 -19.96 -12.03 -6.12
CA VAL A 290 -19.21 -11.88 -4.87
C VAL A 290 -17.77 -12.33 -5.05
N ASP A 291 -17.54 -13.51 -5.61
CA ASP A 291 -16.21 -14.05 -5.86
C ASP A 291 -15.39 -13.11 -6.76
N ARG A 292 -15.98 -12.61 -7.84
CA ARG A 292 -15.32 -11.63 -8.72
C ARG A 292 -14.95 -10.31 -8.02
N ASP A 293 -15.78 -9.83 -7.08
CA ASP A 293 -15.49 -8.60 -6.32
C ASP A 293 -14.41 -8.82 -5.25
N LEU A 294 -14.23 -10.06 -4.80
CA LEU A 294 -13.27 -10.45 -3.78
C LEU A 294 -11.95 -11.03 -4.34
N VAL A 295 -11.81 -11.18 -5.66
CA VAL A 295 -10.51 -11.55 -6.28
C VAL A 295 -9.43 -10.58 -5.81
N ARG A 296 -8.28 -11.12 -5.39
CA ARG A 296 -7.13 -10.30 -5.01
C ARG A 296 -6.58 -9.59 -6.25
N ARG A 297 -6.13 -8.37 -6.08
CA ARG A 297 -5.51 -7.59 -7.16
C ARG A 297 -4.01 -7.53 -6.92
N GLY A 298 -3.22 -7.51 -7.97
CA GLY A 298 -1.78 -7.45 -7.82
C GLY A 298 -1.05 -8.14 -8.95
N VAL A 299 0.19 -8.55 -8.73
CA VAL A 299 0.98 -9.33 -9.68
C VAL A 299 1.60 -10.52 -8.97
N VAL A 300 1.67 -11.64 -9.65
CA VAL A 300 2.23 -12.89 -9.14
C VAL A 300 3.15 -13.54 -10.16
N LEU A 301 4.08 -14.33 -9.66
CA LEU A 301 4.97 -15.17 -10.48
C LEU A 301 4.13 -16.26 -11.16
N GLY A 302 4.15 -16.29 -12.49
CA GLY A 302 3.29 -17.12 -13.32
C GLY A 302 3.79 -18.56 -13.51
N GLU A 303 4.68 -19.06 -12.64
CA GLU A 303 5.14 -20.44 -12.66
C GLU A 303 4.02 -21.38 -12.17
N PRO A 304 3.71 -22.47 -12.91
CA PRO A 304 2.58 -23.33 -12.57
C PRO A 304 2.63 -23.89 -11.14
N GLU A 305 3.82 -24.29 -10.67
CA GLU A 305 4.00 -24.81 -9.31
C GLU A 305 3.73 -23.73 -8.25
N VAL A 306 4.17 -22.49 -8.50
CA VAL A 306 3.95 -21.35 -7.59
C VAL A 306 2.46 -20.99 -7.54
N LEU A 307 1.79 -20.96 -8.68
CA LEU A 307 0.35 -20.69 -8.74
C LEU A 307 -0.44 -21.77 -8.01
N GLN A 308 -0.09 -23.03 -8.21
CA GLN A 308 -0.74 -24.16 -7.54
C GLN A 308 -0.49 -24.15 -6.01
N ALA A 309 0.69 -23.75 -5.58
CA ALA A 309 1.00 -23.57 -4.17
C ALA A 309 0.29 -22.37 -3.55
N MET A 310 0.01 -21.31 -4.34
CA MET A 310 -0.78 -20.16 -3.88
C MET A 310 -2.25 -20.50 -3.70
N GLU A 311 -2.80 -21.37 -4.55
CA GLU A 311 -4.20 -21.77 -4.48
C GLU A 311 -4.36 -23.16 -5.12
N HIS A 312 -4.62 -24.18 -4.26
CA HIS A 312 -4.89 -25.53 -4.72
C HIS A 312 -6.25 -25.57 -5.43
N THR A 313 -6.23 -25.72 -6.74
CA THR A 313 -7.44 -25.85 -7.55
C THR A 313 -7.20 -26.73 -8.78
N GLU A 314 -8.24 -27.52 -9.15
CA GLU A 314 -8.27 -28.24 -10.42
C GLU A 314 -9.00 -27.42 -11.52
N GLY A 315 -9.50 -26.24 -11.17
CA GLY A 315 -10.29 -25.38 -12.04
C GLY A 315 -9.76 -23.96 -12.12
N ASN A 316 -10.68 -23.01 -12.12
CA ASN A 316 -10.35 -21.61 -12.12
C ASN A 316 -9.91 -21.14 -10.73
N PHE A 317 -8.90 -20.29 -10.67
CA PHE A 317 -8.49 -19.61 -9.45
C PHE A 317 -9.61 -18.68 -8.95
N ARG A 318 -9.91 -18.76 -7.68
CA ARG A 318 -10.92 -17.94 -7.01
C ARG A 318 -10.32 -16.69 -6.39
N TYR A 319 -9.11 -16.80 -5.85
CA TYR A 319 -8.46 -15.75 -5.09
C TYR A 319 -7.39 -15.03 -5.90
N LEU A 320 -6.70 -15.72 -6.79
CA LEU A 320 -5.60 -15.14 -7.55
C LEU A 320 -6.10 -14.23 -8.69
N PRO A 321 -5.32 -13.19 -9.06
CA PRO A 321 -5.65 -12.29 -10.16
C PRO A 321 -5.39 -12.95 -11.54
N VAL A 322 -5.75 -14.22 -11.67
CA VAL A 322 -5.58 -15.01 -12.89
C VAL A 322 -6.89 -15.00 -13.65
N GLY A 323 -6.99 -14.23 -14.68
CA GLY A 323 -8.18 -14.12 -15.51
C GLY A 323 -7.86 -14.11 -17.00
N ASN A 324 -8.86 -13.92 -17.85
CA ASN A 324 -8.74 -13.96 -19.30
C ASN A 324 -7.76 -12.91 -19.91
N ARG A 325 -7.13 -12.05 -19.11
CA ARG A 325 -6.25 -10.97 -19.60
C ARG A 325 -4.77 -11.19 -19.28
N GLY A 326 -4.35 -12.26 -18.62
CA GLY A 326 -2.93 -12.61 -18.45
C GLY A 326 -1.95 -11.56 -17.90
N ASP A 327 -2.40 -10.32 -17.74
CA ASP A 327 -1.55 -9.15 -17.48
C ASP A 327 -0.95 -9.12 -16.06
N TRP A 328 -1.39 -10.02 -15.20
CA TRP A 328 -1.01 -10.07 -13.79
C TRP A 328 -0.04 -11.19 -13.45
N LEU A 329 0.27 -12.04 -14.43
CA LEU A 329 1.25 -13.11 -14.32
C LEU A 329 2.57 -12.64 -14.93
N LEU A 330 3.62 -12.67 -14.14
CA LEU A 330 4.96 -12.30 -14.56
C LEU A 330 5.84 -13.54 -14.67
N THR A 331 6.69 -13.62 -15.70
CA THR A 331 7.80 -14.56 -15.70
C THR A 331 8.84 -14.15 -14.65
N ALA A 332 9.74 -15.08 -14.28
CA ALA A 332 10.86 -14.75 -13.38
C ALA A 332 11.69 -13.57 -13.91
N GLU A 333 11.96 -13.53 -15.22
CA GLU A 333 12.67 -12.42 -15.86
C GLU A 333 11.93 -11.09 -15.74
N GLN A 334 10.60 -11.09 -15.95
CA GLN A 334 9.78 -9.90 -15.80
C GLN A 334 9.73 -9.42 -14.35
N MET A 335 9.69 -10.34 -13.39
CA MET A 335 9.74 -10.02 -11.97
C MET A 335 11.07 -9.36 -11.59
N GLU A 336 12.18 -9.88 -12.11
CA GLU A 336 13.51 -9.28 -11.95
C GLU A 336 13.60 -7.89 -12.60
N GLN A 337 13.04 -7.72 -13.81
CA GLN A 337 12.97 -6.41 -14.48
C GLN A 337 12.17 -5.40 -13.65
N LEU A 338 11.06 -5.83 -13.05
CA LEU A 338 10.27 -5.00 -12.14
C LEU A 338 11.08 -4.60 -10.91
N GLY A 339 11.87 -5.50 -10.34
CA GLY A 339 12.79 -5.21 -9.22
C GLY A 339 13.87 -4.19 -9.59
N ARG A 340 14.44 -4.30 -10.79
CA ARG A 340 15.39 -3.30 -11.31
C ARG A 340 14.73 -1.93 -11.45
N LEU A 341 13.54 -1.86 -12.05
CA LEU A 341 12.78 -0.62 -12.21
C LEU A 341 12.55 0.07 -10.85
N VAL A 342 12.09 -0.66 -9.84
CA VAL A 342 11.88 -0.12 -8.48
C VAL A 342 13.19 0.39 -7.87
N SER A 343 14.29 -0.35 -8.06
CA SER A 343 15.61 0.05 -7.55
C SER A 343 16.13 1.33 -8.21
N ASP A 344 15.94 1.46 -9.51
CA ASP A 344 16.40 2.64 -10.28
C ASP A 344 15.54 3.87 -9.99
N ASP A 345 14.22 3.67 -9.80
CA ASP A 345 13.32 4.74 -9.33
C ASP A 345 13.75 5.29 -7.96
N LEU A 346 14.09 4.42 -7.01
CA LEU A 346 14.57 4.87 -5.70
C LEU A 346 15.89 5.65 -5.77
N LYS A 347 16.79 5.28 -6.68
CA LYS A 347 18.04 6.04 -6.93
C LYS A 347 17.73 7.43 -7.53
N ALA A 348 16.81 7.48 -8.49
CA ALA A 348 16.35 8.72 -9.09
C ALA A 348 15.73 9.65 -8.03
N VAL A 349 14.85 9.13 -7.18
CA VAL A 349 14.24 9.85 -6.06
C VAL A 349 15.28 10.37 -5.07
N ALA A 350 16.30 9.58 -4.73
CA ALA A 350 17.41 10.04 -3.89
C ALA A 350 18.15 11.23 -4.54
N GLY A 351 18.39 11.16 -5.85
CA GLY A 351 18.98 12.27 -6.63
C GLY A 351 18.09 13.52 -6.63
N GLU A 352 16.79 13.39 -6.86
CA GLU A 352 15.84 14.52 -6.88
C GLU A 352 15.74 15.22 -5.52
N LEU A 353 15.63 14.45 -4.44
CA LEU A 353 15.64 14.99 -3.08
C LEU A 353 16.95 15.68 -2.76
N ALA A 354 18.07 15.07 -3.14
CA ALA A 354 19.40 15.62 -2.93
C ALA A 354 19.63 16.91 -3.72
N ALA A 355 19.08 16.99 -4.94
CA ALA A 355 19.10 18.19 -5.77
C ALA A 355 18.16 19.31 -5.28
N GLY A 356 17.38 19.04 -4.23
CA GLY A 356 16.44 19.99 -3.65
C GLY A 356 15.31 20.39 -4.59
N ASN A 357 14.86 19.47 -5.44
CA ASN A 357 13.76 19.73 -6.37
C ASN A 357 12.44 19.99 -5.63
N ILE A 358 11.83 21.13 -5.88
CA ILE A 358 10.54 21.56 -5.34
C ILE A 358 9.64 22.13 -6.44
N ASP A 359 9.81 21.68 -7.67
CA ASP A 359 9.01 22.15 -8.80
C ASP A 359 7.54 21.81 -8.63
N ALA A 360 6.67 22.70 -9.11
CA ALA A 360 5.24 22.44 -9.21
C ALA A 360 4.97 21.74 -10.56
N ASP A 361 5.21 20.47 -10.58
CA ASP A 361 5.16 19.57 -11.72
C ASP A 361 4.14 18.45 -11.52
N PRO A 362 2.84 18.79 -11.36
CA PRO A 362 1.84 17.80 -11.02
C PRO A 362 1.74 16.71 -12.10
N PHE A 363 1.75 15.45 -11.66
CA PHE A 363 1.41 14.34 -12.53
C PHE A 363 -0.03 14.47 -12.97
N TRP A 364 -0.27 14.44 -14.27
CA TRP A 364 -1.56 14.70 -14.88
C TRP A 364 -2.08 13.47 -15.63
N ARG A 365 -3.23 12.96 -15.22
CA ARG A 365 -3.93 11.85 -15.87
C ARG A 365 -5.10 12.30 -16.75
N GLY A 366 -5.45 13.57 -16.72
CA GLY A 366 -6.58 14.17 -17.42
C GLY A 366 -7.14 15.38 -16.67
N GLU A 367 -8.14 16.04 -17.20
CA GLU A 367 -8.69 17.29 -16.64
C GLU A 367 -9.22 17.16 -15.20
N ARG A 368 -9.59 15.95 -14.77
CA ARG A 368 -10.19 15.69 -13.45
C ARG A 368 -9.24 15.00 -12.46
N GLU A 369 -8.06 14.58 -12.91
CA GLU A 369 -7.15 13.73 -12.14
C GLU A 369 -5.72 14.26 -12.19
N ASN A 370 -5.51 15.48 -11.72
CA ASN A 370 -4.17 15.97 -11.48
C ASN A 370 -3.85 16.01 -9.97
N ALA A 371 -2.58 16.05 -9.64
CA ALA A 371 -2.10 15.97 -8.26
C ALA A 371 -2.23 17.28 -7.48
N CYS A 372 -2.60 18.37 -8.13
CA CYS A 372 -2.73 19.70 -7.50
C CYS A 372 -4.17 20.18 -7.46
#